data_f8f8f729595b38d716ece3f305a46418
#
_entry.id   f8f8f729595b38d716ece3f305a46418
#
_cell.length_a   1.000
_cell.length_b   1.000
_cell.length_c   1.000
_cell.angle_alpha   90.00
_cell.angle_beta   90.00
_cell.angle_gamma   90.00
#
_symmetry.space_group_name_H-M   'P 1'
#
loop_
_entity.id
_entity.type
_entity.pdbx_description
1 polymer ?
#
loop_
_entity_poly.entity_id
_entity_poly.type
_entity_poly.pdbx_seq_one_letter_code
_entity_poly.pdbx_strand_id
1 'polypeptide(L)'
;VSHELQSILDANDKVYDFDLLIGPRAGTISPWSSKAQDIVKNVGVNNIDRLEKFIAISIGKENLDSDLSCFYDRMTQAVYESLDECKEFLQSTDARKLLTIDILGKGKSELEKANNEMGFAMSQDEIDYLDNFYKSAKRNPTDAELMMFAQANSEHCRHKIFNAKWNINGANVNDSLFDLIKATSKNSPQGIISAYKDNAAIIEGGDAERIHLENNEYVFKEDKINSTIKVETHNHPTAISPYPGAATGSGGEIRDEGATGKGAKPKLGIVGFNVSNLRIPGLERSWEGKEHKPERIASPLDIMIEAPIGAAAFNNEFGRPSTLGYFRVLETQFKDNKAFGFHKPIMLAGGIGEIRDTNNFKEVIDADYLVVVLGGPAMLIGLGGGAASSVSSGESDLELDFASVQRDNAEMERRCQEVINACSMMDSSLIEFIHDVGAGGLSN
;
A
#
# COMPACT_ATOMS: atom_id res chain seq x y z
N VAL A 1 -27.10 24.65 -10.45
CA VAL A 1 -25.94 23.88 -9.94
C VAL A 1 -25.42 24.50 -8.66
N SER A 2 -25.09 25.81 -8.62
CA SER A 2 -24.55 26.45 -7.42
C SER A 2 -25.49 26.39 -6.21
N HIS A 3 -26.78 26.65 -6.40
CA HIS A 3 -27.77 26.66 -5.31
C HIS A 3 -28.07 25.26 -4.77
N GLU A 4 -28.09 24.26 -5.65
CA GLU A 4 -28.27 22.86 -5.26
C GLU A 4 -27.09 22.35 -4.46
N LEU A 5 -25.85 22.66 -4.90
CA LEU A 5 -24.64 22.30 -4.15
C LEU A 5 -24.57 22.99 -2.79
N GLN A 6 -24.92 24.27 -2.69
CA GLN A 6 -24.97 24.99 -1.43
C GLN A 6 -25.90 24.31 -0.43
N SER A 7 -27.06 23.85 -0.90
CA SER A 7 -28.04 23.14 -0.06
C SER A 7 -27.51 21.76 0.39
N ILE A 8 -26.84 21.00 -0.50
CA ILE A 8 -26.30 19.68 -0.19
C ILE A 8 -25.13 19.78 0.79
N LEU A 9 -24.28 20.78 0.62
CA LEU A 9 -23.08 20.98 1.42
C LEU A 9 -23.31 21.84 2.67
N ASP A 10 -24.53 22.32 2.90
CA ASP A 10 -24.85 23.33 3.92
C ASP A 10 -23.88 24.55 3.84
N ALA A 11 -23.60 24.97 2.61
CA ALA A 11 -22.59 25.97 2.30
C ALA A 11 -23.22 27.33 1.98
N ASN A 12 -22.42 28.37 2.10
CA ASN A 12 -22.79 29.72 1.71
C ASN A 12 -21.66 30.38 0.88
N ASP A 13 -21.98 31.49 0.21
CA ASP A 13 -21.04 32.22 -0.66
C ASP A 13 -20.09 33.15 0.12
N LYS A 14 -19.95 33.03 1.44
CA LYS A 14 -19.05 33.88 2.20
C LYS A 14 -17.60 33.48 1.89
N VAL A 15 -16.87 34.45 1.41
CA VAL A 15 -15.42 34.38 1.28
C VAL A 15 -14.82 34.94 2.57
N TYR A 16 -13.98 34.18 3.21
CA TYR A 16 -13.22 34.59 4.39
C TYR A 16 -11.81 34.98 3.94
N ASP A 17 -11.21 35.98 4.62
CA ASP A 17 -9.79 36.26 4.46
C ASP A 17 -8.99 35.04 5.01
N PHE A 18 -7.98 34.65 4.30
CA PHE A 18 -7.08 33.55 4.70
C PHE A 18 -5.66 33.91 4.27
N ASP A 19 -4.70 33.35 4.98
CA ASP A 19 -3.29 33.44 4.62
C ASP A 19 -2.86 32.25 3.74
N LEU A 20 -3.38 31.04 4.04
CA LEU A 20 -3.07 29.80 3.35
C LEU A 20 -4.33 28.91 3.22
N LEU A 21 -4.29 28.05 2.21
CA LEU A 21 -5.26 26.95 2.03
C LEU A 21 -4.55 25.60 2.14
N ILE A 22 -5.12 24.68 2.87
CA ILE A 22 -4.68 23.29 2.92
C ILE A 22 -5.67 22.43 2.18
N GLY A 23 -5.18 21.65 1.23
CA GLY A 23 -5.99 20.76 0.41
C GLY A 23 -5.20 19.52 -0.02
N PRO A 24 -5.80 18.64 -0.83
CA PRO A 24 -5.12 17.44 -1.33
C PRO A 24 -3.88 17.80 -2.15
N ARG A 25 -2.89 16.91 -2.17
CA ARG A 25 -1.69 17.09 -3.00
C ARG A 25 -2.03 17.06 -4.50
N ALA A 26 -1.28 17.83 -5.28
CA ALA A 26 -1.39 17.81 -6.73
C ALA A 26 -1.24 16.40 -7.31
N GLY A 27 -2.08 16.06 -8.29
CA GLY A 27 -2.10 14.72 -8.90
C GLY A 27 -2.84 13.65 -8.09
N THR A 28 -3.52 14.04 -6.99
CA THR A 28 -4.33 13.11 -6.18
C THR A 28 -5.81 13.50 -6.20
N ILE A 29 -6.68 12.52 -5.93
CA ILE A 29 -8.10 12.71 -5.66
C ILE A 29 -8.33 12.23 -4.24
N SER A 30 -8.88 13.12 -3.38
CA SER A 30 -9.10 12.73 -1.97
C SER A 30 -10.24 11.71 -1.83
N PRO A 31 -10.24 10.86 -0.78
CA PRO A 31 -11.37 10.00 -0.46
C PRO A 31 -12.67 10.80 -0.26
N TRP A 32 -12.57 12.00 0.32
CA TRP A 32 -13.69 12.92 0.45
C TRP A 32 -14.29 13.32 -0.91
N SER A 33 -13.42 13.62 -1.89
CA SER A 33 -13.83 13.98 -3.25
C SER A 33 -14.63 12.86 -3.93
N SER A 34 -14.13 11.64 -3.87
CA SER A 34 -14.80 10.47 -4.46
C SER A 34 -16.20 10.28 -3.87
N LYS A 35 -16.33 10.37 -2.56
CA LYS A 35 -17.61 10.24 -1.85
C LYS A 35 -18.56 11.42 -2.15
N ALA A 36 -18.06 12.64 -2.16
CA ALA A 36 -18.83 13.84 -2.46
C ALA A 36 -19.40 13.81 -3.88
N GLN A 37 -18.61 13.39 -4.86
CA GLN A 37 -19.04 13.21 -6.26
C GLN A 37 -20.17 12.18 -6.39
N ASP A 38 -20.04 11.04 -5.70
CA ASP A 38 -21.08 10.01 -5.70
C ASP A 38 -22.40 10.52 -5.11
N ILE A 39 -22.34 11.22 -3.98
CA ILE A 39 -23.53 11.81 -3.34
C ILE A 39 -24.20 12.79 -4.30
N VAL A 40 -23.43 13.73 -4.86
CA VAL A 40 -23.93 14.76 -5.77
C VAL A 40 -24.58 14.14 -7.02
N LYS A 41 -23.96 13.12 -7.58
CA LYS A 41 -24.50 12.37 -8.72
C LYS A 41 -25.80 11.63 -8.36
N ASN A 42 -25.84 10.99 -7.21
CA ASN A 42 -27.02 10.22 -6.74
C ASN A 42 -28.23 11.12 -6.45
N VAL A 43 -28.02 12.38 -6.08
CA VAL A 43 -29.13 13.35 -5.92
C VAL A 43 -29.48 14.09 -7.22
N GLY A 44 -28.91 13.69 -8.35
CA GLY A 44 -29.29 14.17 -9.69
C GLY A 44 -28.53 15.38 -10.20
N VAL A 45 -27.46 15.83 -9.54
CA VAL A 45 -26.61 16.94 -10.00
C VAL A 45 -25.48 16.37 -10.85
N ASN A 46 -25.65 16.38 -12.19
CA ASN A 46 -24.81 15.59 -13.11
C ASN A 46 -23.71 16.40 -13.83
N ASN A 47 -23.57 17.70 -13.57
CA ASN A 47 -22.64 18.58 -14.30
C ASN A 47 -21.44 18.99 -13.44
N ILE A 48 -20.95 18.07 -12.59
CA ILE A 48 -19.81 18.30 -11.71
C ILE A 48 -18.80 17.19 -11.94
N ASP A 49 -17.64 17.58 -12.49
CA ASP A 49 -16.56 16.65 -12.78
C ASP A 49 -15.73 16.36 -11.53
N ARG A 50 -15.58 17.35 -10.65
CA ARG A 50 -14.80 17.21 -9.43
C ARG A 50 -15.25 18.17 -8.33
N LEU A 51 -15.25 17.67 -7.10
CA LEU A 51 -15.39 18.44 -5.87
C LEU A 51 -14.19 18.14 -4.97
N GLU A 52 -13.61 19.16 -4.36
CA GLU A 52 -12.57 18.99 -3.36
C GLU A 52 -12.78 19.93 -2.19
N LYS A 53 -12.25 19.54 -1.02
CA LYS A 53 -12.31 20.30 0.21
C LYS A 53 -10.96 20.93 0.52
N PHE A 54 -10.94 22.23 0.72
CA PHE A 54 -9.79 22.97 1.23
C PHE A 54 -10.10 23.59 2.58
N ILE A 55 -9.10 23.69 3.44
CA ILE A 55 -9.19 24.31 4.76
C ILE A 55 -8.47 25.65 4.71
N ALA A 56 -9.17 26.73 4.96
CA ALA A 56 -8.59 28.06 5.04
C ALA A 56 -7.97 28.29 6.43
N ILE A 57 -6.74 28.78 6.45
CA ILE A 57 -5.99 29.06 7.68
C ILE A 57 -5.53 30.51 7.68
N SER A 58 -5.64 31.15 8.86
CA SER A 58 -5.11 32.47 9.14
C SER A 58 -4.11 32.36 10.29
N ILE A 59 -2.82 32.56 9.99
CA ILE A 59 -1.71 32.41 10.96
C ILE A 59 -0.94 33.71 11.21
N GLY A 60 -1.27 34.74 10.47
CA GLY A 60 -0.52 36.00 10.47
C GLY A 60 0.71 35.95 9.56
N LYS A 61 0.95 37.02 8.83
CA LYS A 61 2.03 37.11 7.80
C LYS A 61 3.43 36.87 8.36
N GLU A 62 3.63 37.20 9.64
CA GLU A 62 4.89 37.00 10.36
C GLU A 62 5.24 35.53 10.60
N ASN A 63 4.28 34.61 10.48
CA ASN A 63 4.46 33.20 10.73
C ASN A 63 4.48 32.35 9.45
N LEU A 64 4.36 32.95 8.27
CA LEU A 64 4.35 32.22 6.99
C LEU A 64 5.66 31.46 6.71
N ASP A 65 6.78 31.96 7.22
CA ASP A 65 8.10 31.33 7.09
C ASP A 65 8.38 30.26 8.19
N SER A 66 7.42 30.02 9.08
CA SER A 66 7.56 28.99 10.12
C SER A 66 7.30 27.59 9.58
N ASP A 67 7.66 26.57 10.35
CA ASP A 67 7.33 25.18 10.02
C ASP A 67 5.81 24.96 10.08
N LEU A 68 5.20 24.80 8.92
CA LEU A 68 3.77 24.57 8.75
C LEU A 68 3.35 23.12 8.89
N SER A 69 4.29 22.20 9.13
CA SER A 69 4.03 20.75 9.16
C SER A 69 3.00 20.33 10.21
N CYS A 70 2.78 21.12 11.24
CA CYS A 70 1.76 20.88 12.27
C CYS A 70 0.31 21.13 11.79
N PHE A 71 0.12 21.81 10.66
CA PHE A 71 -1.22 22.14 10.15
C PHE A 71 -1.75 21.19 9.09
N TYR A 72 -0.87 20.37 8.48
CA TYR A 72 -1.28 19.48 7.40
C TYR A 72 -0.46 18.19 7.37
N ASP A 73 -1.09 17.15 6.86
CA ASP A 73 -0.39 15.88 6.58
C ASP A 73 0.34 15.97 5.24
N ARG A 74 1.66 16.02 5.25
CA ARG A 74 2.52 16.08 4.06
C ARG A 74 2.29 14.93 3.08
N MET A 75 1.74 13.80 3.54
CA MET A 75 1.49 12.63 2.71
C MET A 75 0.27 12.82 1.81
N THR A 76 -0.79 13.41 2.34
CA THR A 76 -2.09 13.50 1.67
C THR A 76 -2.45 14.93 1.27
N GLN A 77 -1.81 15.93 1.86
CA GLN A 77 -2.15 17.33 1.72
C GLN A 77 -0.96 18.18 1.27
N ALA A 78 -1.27 19.35 0.73
CA ALA A 78 -0.33 20.40 0.38
C ALA A 78 -0.88 21.75 0.81
N VAL A 79 0.02 22.74 0.90
CA VAL A 79 -0.30 24.14 1.18
C VAL A 79 -0.41 24.89 -0.13
N TYR A 80 -1.41 25.74 -0.26
CA TYR A 80 -1.69 26.60 -1.40
C TYR A 80 -1.80 28.05 -0.91
N GLU A 81 -1.21 28.98 -1.64
CA GLU A 81 -1.19 30.41 -1.26
C GLU A 81 -2.41 31.17 -1.82
N SER A 82 -3.11 30.59 -2.79
CA SER A 82 -4.23 31.25 -3.46
C SER A 82 -5.32 30.29 -3.95
N LEU A 83 -6.51 30.86 -4.18
CA LEU A 83 -7.60 30.12 -4.84
C LEU A 83 -7.28 29.78 -6.31
N ASP A 84 -6.39 30.51 -6.96
CA ASP A 84 -6.02 30.25 -8.34
C ASP A 84 -5.13 29.00 -8.43
N GLU A 85 -4.21 28.80 -7.51
CA GLU A 85 -3.47 27.54 -7.38
C GLU A 85 -4.40 26.33 -7.12
N CYS A 86 -5.44 26.51 -6.30
CA CYS A 86 -6.44 25.49 -6.11
C CYS A 86 -7.23 25.15 -7.39
N LYS A 87 -7.49 26.15 -8.24
CA LYS A 87 -8.14 25.94 -9.55
C LYS A 87 -7.23 25.19 -10.51
N GLU A 88 -5.95 25.53 -10.55
CA GLU A 88 -4.96 24.81 -11.36
C GLU A 88 -4.85 23.33 -10.91
N PHE A 89 -4.85 23.09 -9.60
CA PHE A 89 -4.89 21.75 -9.04
C PHE A 89 -6.11 20.93 -9.51
N LEU A 90 -7.29 21.56 -9.66
CA LEU A 90 -8.53 20.89 -10.09
C LEU A 90 -8.56 20.57 -11.59
N GLN A 91 -7.68 21.16 -12.39
CA GLN A 91 -7.61 20.85 -13.82
C GLN A 91 -6.99 19.48 -14.04
N SER A 92 -7.54 18.73 -15.01
CA SER A 92 -6.91 17.45 -15.41
C SER A 92 -5.58 17.75 -16.10
N THR A 93 -4.53 17.09 -15.65
CA THR A 93 -3.25 17.14 -16.35
C THR A 93 -3.26 16.11 -17.49
N ASP A 94 -2.75 16.49 -18.64
CA ASP A 94 -2.51 15.54 -19.74
C ASP A 94 -1.57 14.42 -19.28
N ALA A 95 -1.77 13.24 -19.85
CA ALA A 95 -0.88 12.12 -19.60
C ALA A 95 0.58 12.49 -19.94
N ARG A 96 1.52 12.15 -19.07
CA ARG A 96 2.95 12.38 -19.34
C ARG A 96 3.36 11.65 -20.61
N LYS A 97 4.24 12.27 -21.39
CA LYS A 97 4.83 11.61 -22.56
C LYS A 97 5.74 10.48 -22.10
N LEU A 98 5.66 9.37 -22.82
CA LEU A 98 6.58 8.24 -22.63
C LEU A 98 8.01 8.70 -22.91
N LEU A 99 8.93 8.45 -22.01
CA LEU A 99 10.34 8.76 -22.15
C LEU A 99 11.10 7.54 -22.68
N THR A 100 11.99 7.76 -23.61
CA THR A 100 12.89 6.72 -24.12
C THR A 100 14.30 6.96 -23.57
N ILE A 101 14.89 5.95 -22.95
CA ILE A 101 16.24 6.01 -22.37
C ILE A 101 17.24 5.53 -23.40
N ASP A 102 18.06 6.44 -23.95
CA ASP A 102 18.92 6.20 -25.11
C ASP A 102 20.20 5.41 -24.75
N ILE A 103 20.04 4.12 -24.51
CA ILE A 103 21.18 3.22 -24.22
C ILE A 103 21.94 2.79 -25.48
N LEU A 104 21.30 2.76 -26.64
CA LEU A 104 21.99 2.38 -27.90
C LEU A 104 22.94 3.48 -28.38
N GLY A 105 22.56 4.76 -28.17
CA GLY A 105 23.39 5.90 -28.57
C GLY A 105 24.41 6.32 -27.50
N LYS A 106 24.04 6.29 -26.21
CA LYS A 106 24.84 6.83 -25.12
C LYS A 106 25.42 5.78 -24.17
N GLY A 107 24.98 4.54 -24.30
CA GLY A 107 25.51 3.43 -23.52
C GLY A 107 24.82 3.22 -22.17
N LYS A 108 25.36 2.27 -21.40
CA LYS A 108 24.85 1.81 -20.10
C LYS A 108 24.72 2.94 -19.05
N SER A 109 25.54 3.99 -19.15
CA SER A 109 25.46 5.13 -18.22
C SER A 109 24.12 5.84 -18.20
N GLU A 110 23.33 5.80 -19.28
CA GLU A 110 21.97 6.35 -19.29
C GLU A 110 21.00 5.49 -18.45
N LEU A 111 21.20 4.15 -18.39
CA LEU A 111 20.45 3.29 -17.46
C LEU A 111 20.82 3.60 -15.99
N GLU A 112 22.09 3.75 -15.70
CA GLU A 112 22.58 4.10 -14.35
C GLU A 112 22.02 5.45 -13.91
N LYS A 113 21.98 6.42 -14.82
CA LYS A 113 21.39 7.74 -14.58
C LYS A 113 19.88 7.62 -14.32
N ALA A 114 19.14 6.93 -15.19
CA ALA A 114 17.72 6.71 -15.03
C ALA A 114 17.37 5.96 -13.73
N ASN A 115 18.19 4.97 -13.35
CA ASN A 115 18.06 4.24 -12.09
C ASN A 115 18.10 5.19 -10.87
N ASN A 116 19.02 6.15 -10.88
CA ASN A 116 19.16 7.10 -9.78
C ASN A 116 18.08 8.18 -9.81
N GLU A 117 17.80 8.79 -10.97
CA GLU A 117 16.83 9.88 -11.09
C GLU A 117 15.38 9.46 -10.88
N MET A 118 15.05 8.22 -11.28
CA MET A 118 13.69 7.68 -11.20
C MET A 118 13.47 6.74 -10.00
N GLY A 119 14.50 6.51 -9.18
CA GLY A 119 14.38 5.70 -7.96
C GLY A 119 14.04 4.22 -8.21
N PHE A 120 14.59 3.61 -9.27
CA PHE A 120 14.29 2.21 -9.60
C PHE A 120 14.93 1.19 -8.64
N ALA A 121 15.97 1.59 -7.91
CA ALA A 121 16.69 0.73 -6.96
C ALA A 121 17.24 -0.58 -7.56
N MET A 122 17.62 -0.54 -8.83
CA MET A 122 18.21 -1.70 -9.53
C MET A 122 19.65 -1.89 -9.12
N SER A 123 20.04 -3.14 -8.91
CA SER A 123 21.43 -3.55 -8.69
C SER A 123 22.26 -3.45 -9.98
N GLN A 124 23.60 -3.50 -9.83
CA GLN A 124 24.50 -3.47 -10.97
C GLN A 124 24.28 -4.64 -11.93
N ASP A 125 24.03 -5.84 -11.41
CA ASP A 125 23.75 -7.04 -12.21
C ASP A 125 22.43 -6.90 -13.01
N GLU A 126 21.43 -6.22 -12.45
CA GLU A 126 20.16 -5.94 -13.11
C GLU A 126 20.33 -4.90 -14.21
N ILE A 127 21.12 -3.87 -13.99
CA ILE A 127 21.51 -2.88 -15.00
C ILE A 127 22.26 -3.56 -16.16
N ASP A 128 23.21 -4.44 -15.84
CA ASP A 128 23.97 -5.19 -16.86
C ASP A 128 23.07 -6.13 -17.67
N TYR A 129 22.12 -6.77 -17.00
CA TYR A 129 21.11 -7.60 -17.67
C TYR A 129 20.28 -6.79 -18.66
N LEU A 130 19.75 -5.65 -18.25
CA LEU A 130 18.93 -4.79 -19.09
C LEU A 130 19.71 -4.18 -20.27
N ASP A 131 20.95 -3.74 -20.03
CA ASP A 131 21.82 -3.22 -21.09
C ASP A 131 22.06 -4.28 -22.18
N ASN A 132 22.40 -5.51 -21.77
CA ASN A 132 22.57 -6.63 -22.70
C ASN A 132 21.28 -7.01 -23.44
N PHE A 133 20.16 -7.05 -22.72
CA PHE A 133 18.85 -7.37 -23.29
C PHE A 133 18.44 -6.37 -24.37
N TYR A 134 18.46 -5.07 -24.08
CA TYR A 134 18.03 -4.04 -25.02
C TYR A 134 18.99 -3.85 -26.20
N LYS A 135 20.30 -4.03 -26.00
CA LYS A 135 21.28 -4.09 -27.10
C LYS A 135 20.99 -5.27 -28.04
N SER A 136 20.68 -6.43 -27.50
CA SER A 136 20.28 -7.61 -28.27
C SER A 136 18.97 -7.39 -29.02
N ALA A 137 17.98 -6.75 -28.37
CA ALA A 137 16.71 -6.38 -28.95
C ALA A 137 16.79 -5.23 -29.96
N LYS A 138 17.95 -4.56 -30.08
CA LYS A 138 18.23 -3.42 -30.98
C LYS A 138 17.23 -2.28 -30.83
N ARG A 139 16.77 -2.01 -29.63
CA ARG A 139 15.89 -0.89 -29.27
C ARG A 139 16.23 -0.31 -27.92
N ASN A 140 15.83 0.91 -27.68
CA ASN A 140 15.93 1.56 -26.38
C ASN A 140 14.74 1.17 -25.48
N PRO A 141 14.93 1.09 -24.15
CA PRO A 141 13.82 0.95 -23.20
C PRO A 141 13.06 2.26 -23.05
N THR A 142 11.81 2.13 -22.61
CA THR A 142 11.02 3.24 -22.11
C THR A 142 11.08 3.31 -20.59
N ASP A 143 10.76 4.49 -20.01
CA ASP A 143 10.64 4.69 -18.56
C ASP A 143 9.60 3.75 -17.95
N ALA A 144 8.47 3.51 -18.64
CA ALA A 144 7.44 2.56 -18.20
C ALA A 144 7.97 1.12 -18.13
N GLU A 145 8.72 0.65 -19.12
CA GLU A 145 9.33 -0.69 -19.12
C GLU A 145 10.36 -0.85 -17.99
N LEU A 146 11.16 0.17 -17.74
CA LEU A 146 12.13 0.14 -16.65
C LEU A 146 11.43 0.16 -15.29
N MET A 147 10.36 0.95 -15.13
CA MET A 147 9.55 0.97 -13.92
C MET A 147 8.90 -0.41 -13.67
N MET A 148 8.28 -1.02 -14.69
CA MET A 148 7.71 -2.37 -14.59
C MET A 148 8.75 -3.39 -14.15
N PHE A 149 9.93 -3.38 -14.79
CA PHE A 149 11.02 -4.28 -14.42
C PHE A 149 11.46 -4.07 -12.96
N ALA A 150 11.66 -2.82 -12.56
CA ALA A 150 12.10 -2.46 -11.21
C ALA A 150 11.10 -2.92 -10.14
N GLN A 151 9.80 -2.73 -10.38
CA GLN A 151 8.75 -3.17 -9.45
C GLN A 151 8.65 -4.70 -9.40
N ALA A 152 8.49 -5.36 -10.56
CA ALA A 152 8.36 -6.82 -10.63
C ALA A 152 9.60 -7.57 -10.16
N ASN A 153 10.79 -6.96 -10.23
CA ASN A 153 12.05 -7.56 -9.81
C ASN A 153 12.56 -7.02 -8.45
N SER A 154 11.74 -6.31 -7.71
CA SER A 154 12.06 -5.77 -6.38
C SER A 154 12.15 -6.86 -5.32
N GLU A 155 12.73 -6.53 -4.16
CA GLU A 155 12.71 -7.42 -2.98
C GLU A 155 11.26 -7.70 -2.54
N HIS A 156 10.35 -6.73 -2.70
CA HIS A 156 8.92 -6.87 -2.42
C HIS A 156 8.30 -8.06 -3.19
N CYS A 157 8.57 -8.16 -4.51
CA CYS A 157 7.98 -9.22 -5.34
C CYS A 157 8.81 -10.51 -5.37
N ARG A 158 10.12 -10.41 -5.33
CA ARG A 158 11.03 -11.55 -5.58
C ARG A 158 11.61 -12.19 -4.33
N HIS A 159 11.55 -11.54 -3.17
CA HIS A 159 12.15 -12.03 -1.92
C HIS A 159 13.61 -12.50 -2.12
N LYS A 160 14.43 -11.69 -2.79
CA LYS A 160 15.78 -12.07 -3.22
C LYS A 160 16.68 -12.49 -2.05
N ILE A 161 16.60 -11.76 -0.93
CA ILE A 161 17.38 -12.06 0.28
C ILE A 161 16.94 -13.40 0.88
N PHE A 162 15.62 -13.64 0.99
CA PHE A 162 15.10 -14.89 1.54
C PHE A 162 15.34 -16.09 0.63
N ASN A 163 15.45 -15.89 -0.69
CA ASN A 163 15.77 -16.92 -1.66
C ASN A 163 17.29 -17.03 -1.96
N ALA A 164 18.12 -16.18 -1.34
CA ALA A 164 19.55 -16.17 -1.60
C ALA A 164 20.25 -17.44 -1.09
N LYS A 165 21.35 -17.79 -1.75
CA LYS A 165 22.27 -18.81 -1.28
C LYS A 165 23.19 -18.20 -0.20
N TRP A 166 23.39 -18.93 0.87
CA TRP A 166 24.20 -18.47 2.00
C TRP A 166 25.55 -19.14 2.06
N ASN A 167 26.59 -18.35 2.31
CA ASN A 167 27.91 -18.84 2.69
C ASN A 167 28.24 -18.29 4.08
N ILE A 168 28.36 -19.16 5.06
CA ILE A 168 28.66 -18.79 6.44
C ILE A 168 30.05 -19.29 6.79
N ASN A 169 30.99 -18.39 7.02
CA ASN A 169 32.40 -18.70 7.35
C ASN A 169 33.06 -19.66 6.35
N GLY A 170 32.75 -19.50 5.05
CA GLY A 170 33.30 -20.36 4.00
C GLY A 170 32.51 -21.65 3.72
N ALA A 171 31.54 -21.97 4.52
CA ALA A 171 30.65 -23.12 4.30
C ALA A 171 29.35 -22.69 3.59
N ASN A 172 29.02 -23.39 2.48
CA ASN A 172 27.76 -23.18 1.79
C ASN A 172 26.62 -23.84 2.58
N VAL A 173 25.52 -23.10 2.78
CA VAL A 173 24.26 -23.61 3.32
C VAL A 173 23.38 -24.04 2.16
N ASN A 174 22.83 -25.26 2.21
CA ASN A 174 22.05 -25.81 1.10
C ASN A 174 20.67 -25.15 0.96
N ASP A 175 20.03 -24.83 2.09
CA ASP A 175 18.69 -24.27 2.14
C ASP A 175 18.72 -22.74 2.21
N SER A 176 17.88 -22.09 1.45
CA SER A 176 17.60 -20.67 1.61
C SER A 176 16.75 -20.42 2.87
N LEU A 177 16.66 -19.18 3.35
CA LEU A 177 15.75 -18.84 4.44
C LEU A 177 14.30 -19.21 4.09
N PHE A 178 13.92 -19.04 2.83
CA PHE A 178 12.56 -19.37 2.38
C PHE A 178 12.30 -20.88 2.34
N ASP A 179 13.31 -21.70 2.02
CA ASP A 179 13.21 -23.15 2.11
C ASP A 179 12.98 -23.62 3.56
N LEU A 180 13.67 -23.00 4.53
CA LEU A 180 13.49 -23.28 5.96
C LEU A 180 12.06 -22.93 6.42
N ILE A 181 11.51 -21.79 5.96
CA ILE A 181 10.11 -21.42 6.26
C ILE A 181 9.14 -22.45 5.66
N LYS A 182 9.30 -22.79 4.39
CA LYS A 182 8.45 -23.76 3.68
C LYS A 182 8.56 -25.17 4.24
N ALA A 183 9.66 -25.52 4.88
CA ALA A 183 9.86 -26.84 5.49
C ALA A 183 8.77 -27.17 6.51
N THR A 184 8.22 -26.17 7.21
CA THR A 184 7.11 -26.36 8.16
C THR A 184 5.88 -26.97 7.48
N SER A 185 5.44 -26.39 6.37
CA SER A 185 4.28 -26.88 5.60
C SER A 185 4.57 -28.22 4.95
N LYS A 186 5.79 -28.45 4.47
CA LYS A 186 6.20 -29.73 3.88
C LYS A 186 6.16 -30.88 4.91
N ASN A 187 6.56 -30.58 6.15
CA ASN A 187 6.63 -31.59 7.22
C ASN A 187 5.28 -31.83 7.92
N SER A 188 4.37 -30.85 7.86
CA SER A 188 3.05 -30.91 8.49
C SER A 188 1.98 -30.36 7.53
N PRO A 189 1.67 -31.10 6.44
CA PRO A 189 0.76 -30.64 5.40
C PRO A 189 -0.72 -30.79 5.73
N GLN A 190 -1.07 -31.47 6.82
CA GLN A 190 -2.45 -31.79 7.19
C GLN A 190 -3.26 -30.49 7.40
N GLY A 191 -4.43 -30.42 6.78
CA GLY A 191 -5.31 -29.27 6.85
C GLY A 191 -4.88 -28.05 6.01
N ILE A 192 -3.75 -28.14 5.28
CA ILE A 192 -3.34 -27.08 4.35
C ILE A 192 -3.90 -27.37 2.96
N ILE A 193 -4.80 -26.50 2.46
CA ILE A 193 -5.35 -26.61 1.11
C ILE A 193 -4.41 -25.90 0.12
N SER A 194 -3.96 -24.69 0.46
CA SER A 194 -3.03 -23.90 -0.34
C SER A 194 -2.08 -23.10 0.56
N ALA A 195 -0.78 -23.11 0.23
CA ALA A 195 0.21 -22.23 0.86
C ALA A 195 1.30 -21.87 -0.16
N TYR A 196 1.77 -20.63 -0.14
CA TYR A 196 2.84 -20.07 -1.00
C TYR A 196 2.55 -20.13 -2.52
N LYS A 197 1.28 -20.20 -2.91
CA LYS A 197 0.84 -20.29 -4.32
C LYS A 197 -0.11 -19.20 -4.74
N ASP A 198 -0.75 -18.56 -3.78
CA ASP A 198 -1.72 -17.49 -3.96
C ASP A 198 -1.45 -16.38 -2.94
N ASN A 199 -2.23 -15.33 -2.94
CA ASN A 199 -2.07 -14.15 -2.09
C ASN A 199 -2.20 -14.46 -0.60
N ALA A 200 -3.04 -15.43 -0.22
CA ALA A 200 -3.16 -15.94 1.14
C ALA A 200 -3.08 -17.46 1.20
N ALA A 201 -2.77 -18.00 2.37
CA ALA A 201 -2.89 -19.42 2.62
C ALA A 201 -4.35 -19.80 2.87
N ILE A 202 -4.73 -21.03 2.48
CA ILE A 202 -6.05 -21.60 2.73
C ILE A 202 -5.88 -22.84 3.61
N ILE A 203 -6.58 -22.86 4.73
CA ILE A 203 -6.60 -23.95 5.70
C ILE A 203 -7.99 -24.57 5.71
N GLU A 204 -8.05 -25.88 5.80
CA GLU A 204 -9.29 -26.65 5.88
C GLU A 204 -10.13 -26.18 7.07
N GLY A 205 -11.40 -25.89 6.78
CA GLY A 205 -12.40 -25.52 7.76
C GLY A 205 -13.46 -26.60 7.94
N GLY A 206 -14.72 -26.24 7.82
CA GLY A 206 -15.84 -27.18 8.01
C GLY A 206 -17.14 -26.67 7.43
N ASP A 207 -18.19 -27.43 7.65
CA ASP A 207 -19.53 -27.06 7.25
C ASP A 207 -20.04 -25.93 8.17
N ALA A 208 -20.62 -24.90 7.57
CA ALA A 208 -21.15 -23.74 8.27
C ALA A 208 -22.42 -23.24 7.60
N GLU A 209 -23.38 -22.82 8.42
CA GLU A 209 -24.57 -22.14 7.93
C GLU A 209 -24.22 -20.67 7.65
N ARG A 210 -24.50 -20.21 6.44
CA ARG A 210 -24.21 -18.85 5.99
C ARG A 210 -25.44 -18.13 5.46
N ILE A 211 -25.41 -16.81 5.60
CA ILE A 211 -26.41 -15.94 4.98
C ILE A 211 -26.04 -15.71 3.52
N HIS A 212 -26.97 -16.01 2.63
CA HIS A 212 -26.93 -15.72 1.21
C HIS A 212 -28.05 -14.75 0.82
N LEU A 213 -27.85 -14.01 -0.26
CA LEU A 213 -28.87 -13.16 -0.84
C LEU A 213 -29.41 -13.83 -2.11
N GLU A 214 -30.65 -14.30 -2.07
CA GLU A 214 -31.34 -14.91 -3.21
C GLU A 214 -32.64 -14.17 -3.49
N ASN A 215 -32.84 -13.76 -4.74
CA ASN A 215 -34.05 -13.05 -5.16
C ASN A 215 -34.45 -11.85 -4.25
N ASN A 216 -33.42 -11.12 -3.75
CA ASN A 216 -33.55 -10.04 -2.77
C ASN A 216 -34.02 -10.46 -1.36
N GLU A 217 -33.93 -11.73 -1.03
CA GLU A 217 -34.25 -12.24 0.31
C GLU A 217 -32.98 -12.84 0.94
N TYR A 218 -32.82 -12.65 2.26
CA TYR A 218 -31.75 -13.30 3.00
C TYR A 218 -32.18 -14.73 3.36
N VAL A 219 -31.40 -15.70 2.91
CA VAL A 219 -31.61 -17.12 3.17
C VAL A 219 -30.38 -17.71 3.86
N PHE A 220 -30.58 -18.73 4.68
CA PHE A 220 -29.50 -19.50 5.25
C PHE A 220 -29.23 -20.75 4.42
N LYS A 221 -27.97 -21.02 4.10
CA LYS A 221 -27.52 -22.22 3.40
C LYS A 221 -26.32 -22.83 4.12
N GLU A 222 -26.29 -24.15 4.16
CA GLU A 222 -25.09 -24.88 4.53
C GLU A 222 -24.06 -24.81 3.41
N ASP A 223 -22.81 -24.54 3.78
CA ASP A 223 -21.69 -24.40 2.86
C ASP A 223 -20.42 -24.91 3.51
N LYS A 224 -19.54 -25.53 2.74
CA LYS A 224 -18.21 -25.88 3.24
C LYS A 224 -17.31 -24.66 3.14
N ILE A 225 -16.83 -24.20 4.28
CA ILE A 225 -16.06 -22.96 4.43
C ILE A 225 -14.68 -23.28 4.95
N ASN A 226 -13.68 -22.77 4.26
CA ASN A 226 -12.27 -22.83 4.65
C ASN A 226 -11.82 -21.49 5.21
N SER A 227 -10.71 -21.48 5.97
CA SER A 227 -10.13 -20.26 6.52
C SER A 227 -9.01 -19.77 5.62
N THR A 228 -8.98 -18.47 5.36
CA THR A 228 -7.82 -17.79 4.75
C THR A 228 -6.97 -17.16 5.85
N ILE A 229 -5.64 -17.16 5.64
CA ILE A 229 -4.68 -16.49 6.53
C ILE A 229 -3.66 -15.75 5.67
N LYS A 230 -3.60 -14.44 5.88
CA LYS A 230 -2.61 -13.55 5.26
C LYS A 230 -1.82 -12.82 6.33
N VAL A 231 -0.51 -12.73 6.14
CA VAL A 231 0.37 -11.88 6.96
C VAL A 231 1.44 -11.29 6.06
N GLU A 232 1.62 -9.99 6.14
CA GLU A 232 2.69 -9.27 5.44
C GLU A 232 3.30 -8.18 6.32
N THR A 233 4.40 -7.58 5.88
CA THR A 233 5.03 -6.45 6.57
C THR A 233 4.97 -5.20 5.69
N HIS A 234 4.69 -4.05 6.33
CA HIS A 234 4.64 -2.75 5.66
C HIS A 234 5.61 -1.75 6.33
N ASN A 235 6.90 -2.11 6.32
CA ASN A 235 7.93 -1.51 7.16
C ASN A 235 8.34 -0.11 6.71
N HIS A 236 8.74 0.05 5.43
CA HIS A 236 9.24 1.32 4.90
C HIS A 236 8.19 2.44 4.94
N PRO A 237 6.97 2.25 4.46
CA PRO A 237 5.94 3.29 4.54
C PRO A 237 5.62 3.71 5.98
N THR A 238 5.57 2.75 6.91
CA THR A 238 5.35 3.03 8.34
C THR A 238 6.52 3.79 8.98
N ALA A 239 7.75 3.55 8.50
CA ALA A 239 8.93 4.29 8.95
C ALA A 239 8.90 5.76 8.51
N ILE A 240 8.41 6.03 7.29
CA ILE A 240 8.38 7.38 6.69
C ILE A 240 7.19 8.19 7.22
N SER A 241 6.00 7.58 7.25
CA SER A 241 4.77 8.21 7.70
C SER A 241 3.91 7.19 8.44
N PRO A 242 3.98 7.14 9.77
CA PRO A 242 3.45 6.03 10.56
C PRO A 242 1.96 5.76 10.37
N TYR A 243 1.12 6.80 10.44
CA TYR A 243 -0.33 6.66 10.31
C TYR A 243 -0.75 6.14 8.91
N PRO A 244 -0.45 6.84 7.79
CA PRO A 244 -0.85 6.37 6.47
C PRO A 244 -0.10 5.11 6.05
N GLY A 245 1.15 4.95 6.48
CA GLY A 245 1.93 3.74 6.21
C GLY A 245 1.32 2.49 6.83
N ALA A 246 0.86 2.55 8.07
CA ALA A 246 0.19 1.42 8.72
C ALA A 246 -1.24 1.22 8.22
N ALA A 247 -1.96 2.30 7.90
CA ALA A 247 -3.28 2.23 7.29
C ALA A 247 -3.24 1.46 5.96
N THR A 248 -2.34 1.84 5.06
CA THR A 248 -2.19 1.19 3.75
C THR A 248 -1.60 -0.23 3.85
N GLY A 249 -0.84 -0.54 4.91
CA GLY A 249 -0.43 -1.90 5.21
C GLY A 249 -1.62 -2.82 5.51
N SER A 250 -2.58 -2.35 6.31
CA SER A 250 -3.84 -3.06 6.54
C SER A 250 -4.66 -3.20 5.27
N GLY A 251 -4.69 -2.16 4.42
CA GLY A 251 -5.37 -2.22 3.13
C GLY A 251 -4.74 -3.22 2.17
N GLY A 252 -3.40 -3.28 2.08
CA GLY A 252 -2.70 -4.26 1.26
C GLY A 252 -3.02 -5.69 1.66
N GLU A 253 -3.02 -5.96 2.93
CA GLU A 253 -3.35 -7.29 3.47
C GLU A 253 -4.81 -7.68 3.14
N ILE A 254 -5.78 -6.76 3.29
CA ILE A 254 -7.18 -6.98 2.96
C ILE A 254 -7.35 -7.29 1.47
N ARG A 255 -6.67 -6.53 0.59
CA ARG A 255 -6.72 -6.75 -0.86
C ARG A 255 -6.24 -8.15 -1.23
N ASP A 256 -5.09 -8.55 -0.70
CA ASP A 256 -4.51 -9.85 -0.95
C ASP A 256 -5.45 -10.97 -0.49
N GLU A 257 -5.99 -10.83 0.72
CA GLU A 257 -6.93 -11.82 1.24
C GLU A 257 -8.19 -11.90 0.37
N GLY A 258 -8.79 -10.76 0.01
CA GLY A 258 -9.96 -10.68 -0.86
C GLY A 258 -9.73 -11.24 -2.26
N ALA A 259 -8.51 -11.13 -2.79
CA ALA A 259 -8.10 -11.63 -4.10
C ALA A 259 -7.57 -13.08 -4.08
N THR A 260 -7.76 -13.81 -2.99
CA THR A 260 -7.37 -15.23 -2.88
C THR A 260 -8.41 -16.13 -3.52
N GLY A 261 -7.96 -17.13 -4.26
CA GLY A 261 -8.81 -18.06 -5.01
C GLY A 261 -9.71 -17.33 -6.02
N LYS A 262 -11.00 -17.59 -5.97
CA LYS A 262 -12.03 -16.87 -6.74
C LYS A 262 -12.78 -15.82 -5.90
N GLY A 263 -12.12 -15.30 -4.86
CA GLY A 263 -12.61 -14.29 -3.93
C GLY A 263 -12.89 -14.83 -2.54
N ALA A 264 -12.11 -14.37 -1.57
CA ALA A 264 -12.29 -14.63 -0.15
C ALA A 264 -12.94 -13.42 0.54
N LYS A 265 -13.40 -13.61 1.78
CA LYS A 265 -14.03 -12.58 2.60
C LYS A 265 -13.20 -12.32 3.85
N PRO A 266 -12.44 -11.22 3.92
CA PRO A 266 -11.71 -10.81 5.12
C PRO A 266 -12.65 -10.62 6.33
N LYS A 267 -12.33 -11.22 7.48
CA LYS A 267 -13.20 -11.24 8.66
C LYS A 267 -12.63 -10.50 9.86
N LEU A 268 -11.33 -10.59 10.11
CA LEU A 268 -10.68 -9.91 11.21
C LEU A 268 -9.25 -9.52 10.85
N GLY A 269 -8.79 -8.40 11.43
CA GLY A 269 -7.45 -7.88 11.27
C GLY A 269 -6.57 -8.13 12.49
N ILE A 270 -5.27 -8.24 12.23
CA ILE A 270 -4.19 -8.41 13.21
C ILE A 270 -3.11 -7.39 12.87
N VAL A 271 -2.58 -6.68 13.87
CA VAL A 271 -1.44 -5.77 13.67
C VAL A 271 -0.37 -5.98 14.71
N GLY A 272 0.89 -5.87 14.30
CA GLY A 272 2.02 -6.01 15.22
C GLY A 272 3.13 -5.03 14.90
N PHE A 273 3.84 -4.58 15.94
CA PHE A 273 4.93 -3.62 15.78
C PHE A 273 6.18 -4.06 16.52
N ASN A 274 7.33 -4.01 15.82
CA ASN A 274 8.64 -4.03 16.44
C ASN A 274 9.33 -2.70 16.16
N VAL A 275 9.76 -2.01 17.21
CA VAL A 275 10.43 -0.71 17.13
C VAL A 275 11.67 -0.68 18.03
N SER A 276 12.53 0.32 17.84
CA SER A 276 13.62 0.63 18.75
C SER A 276 13.11 1.22 20.06
N ASN A 277 13.99 1.56 21.00
CA ASN A 277 13.62 2.15 22.29
C ASN A 277 12.81 3.43 22.13
N LEU A 278 11.75 3.54 22.91
CA LEU A 278 10.76 4.62 22.77
C LEU A 278 11.26 5.99 23.24
N ARG A 279 12.15 6.04 24.21
CA ARG A 279 12.67 7.28 24.81
C ARG A 279 11.54 8.25 25.19
N ILE A 280 10.59 7.74 25.95
CA ILE A 280 9.39 8.51 26.36
C ILE A 280 9.84 9.70 27.22
N PRO A 281 9.54 10.96 26.85
CA PRO A 281 9.93 12.13 27.59
C PRO A 281 9.42 12.09 29.05
N GLY A 282 10.34 12.28 29.99
CA GLY A 282 10.05 12.20 31.43
C GLY A 282 9.88 10.79 31.98
N LEU A 283 10.13 9.76 31.17
CA LEU A 283 10.07 8.34 31.58
C LEU A 283 11.25 7.54 31.01
N GLU A 284 12.38 8.19 30.80
CA GLU A 284 13.59 7.58 30.25
C GLU A 284 14.06 6.39 31.08
N ARG A 285 14.48 5.33 30.42
CA ARG A 285 14.95 4.11 31.07
C ARG A 285 16.47 4.06 31.08
N SER A 286 17.05 3.46 32.13
CA SER A 286 18.51 3.37 32.28
C SER A 286 19.24 2.61 31.16
N TRP A 287 18.53 1.78 30.40
CA TRP A 287 19.06 1.03 29.26
C TRP A 287 18.91 1.75 27.92
N GLU A 288 18.17 2.87 27.87
CA GLU A 288 17.98 3.66 26.66
C GLU A 288 19.19 4.58 26.46
N GLY A 289 20.01 4.26 25.46
CA GLY A 289 21.14 5.10 25.08
C GLY A 289 20.72 6.25 24.15
N LYS A 290 21.72 6.92 23.57
CA LYS A 290 21.50 7.94 22.55
C LYS A 290 20.79 7.33 21.34
N GLU A 291 19.85 8.05 20.75
CA GLU A 291 19.19 7.64 19.51
C GLU A 291 20.18 7.67 18.31
N HIS A 292 20.11 6.65 17.48
CA HIS A 292 20.99 6.48 16.31
C HIS A 292 20.19 6.23 15.01
N LYS A 293 18.93 6.67 14.94
CA LYS A 293 18.10 6.49 13.76
C LYS A 293 18.50 7.48 12.63
N PRO A 294 18.23 7.16 11.35
CA PRO A 294 18.24 8.14 10.27
C PRO A 294 17.22 9.25 10.53
N GLU A 295 17.56 10.50 10.18
CA GLU A 295 16.69 11.67 10.46
C GLU A 295 15.31 11.58 9.82
N ARG A 296 15.22 11.02 8.61
CA ARG A 296 13.97 10.90 7.85
C ARG A 296 13.00 9.84 8.36
N ILE A 297 13.44 8.92 9.19
CA ILE A 297 12.60 7.90 9.81
C ILE A 297 11.94 8.51 11.05
N ALA A 298 10.62 8.31 11.19
CA ALA A 298 9.88 8.73 12.38
C ALA A 298 10.47 8.12 13.66
N SER A 299 10.30 8.80 14.79
CA SER A 299 10.79 8.24 16.07
C SER A 299 10.02 6.96 16.42
N PRO A 300 10.63 6.03 17.18
CA PRO A 300 9.91 4.85 17.66
C PRO A 300 8.66 5.19 18.47
N LEU A 301 8.68 6.32 19.19
CA LEU A 301 7.52 6.80 19.94
C LEU A 301 6.40 7.27 19.01
N ASP A 302 6.71 8.08 18.00
CA ASP A 302 5.73 8.57 17.00
C ASP A 302 5.12 7.40 16.25
N ILE A 303 5.94 6.41 15.85
CA ILE A 303 5.45 5.19 15.21
C ILE A 303 4.42 4.49 16.10
N MET A 304 4.69 4.35 17.40
CA MET A 304 3.79 3.66 18.32
C MET A 304 2.57 4.47 18.74
N ILE A 305 2.61 5.79 18.56
CA ILE A 305 1.43 6.65 18.77
C ILE A 305 0.51 6.61 17.55
N GLU A 306 1.07 6.74 16.34
CA GLU A 306 0.30 7.00 15.12
C GLU A 306 -0.06 5.72 14.34
N ALA A 307 0.90 4.80 14.19
CA ALA A 307 0.72 3.65 13.31
C ALA A 307 -0.40 2.69 13.76
N PRO A 308 -0.56 2.35 15.05
CA PRO A 308 -1.70 1.54 15.51
C PRO A 308 -3.05 2.19 15.22
N ILE A 309 -3.12 3.53 15.32
CA ILE A 309 -4.34 4.29 15.03
C ILE A 309 -4.64 4.22 13.53
N GLY A 310 -3.62 4.42 12.66
CA GLY A 310 -3.79 4.32 11.22
C GLY A 310 -4.30 2.96 10.77
N ALA A 311 -3.69 1.88 11.26
CA ALA A 311 -4.12 0.52 10.97
C ALA A 311 -5.56 0.23 11.46
N ALA A 312 -5.88 0.69 12.68
CA ALA A 312 -7.22 0.53 13.25
C ALA A 312 -8.27 1.34 12.48
N ALA A 313 -7.95 2.57 12.08
CA ALA A 313 -8.84 3.43 11.31
C ALA A 313 -9.20 2.80 9.96
N PHE A 314 -8.23 2.25 9.24
CA PHE A 314 -8.48 1.55 7.99
C PHE A 314 -9.42 0.36 8.16
N ASN A 315 -9.12 -0.52 9.13
CA ASN A 315 -9.98 -1.68 9.44
C ASN A 315 -11.40 -1.25 9.81
N ASN A 316 -11.54 -0.19 10.62
CA ASN A 316 -12.83 0.32 11.05
C ASN A 316 -13.66 0.89 9.88
N GLU A 317 -13.05 1.67 9.00
CA GLU A 317 -13.75 2.23 7.83
C GLU A 317 -14.09 1.14 6.80
N PHE A 318 -13.18 0.17 6.57
CA PHE A 318 -13.48 -1.01 5.76
C PHE A 318 -14.63 -1.85 6.36
N GLY A 319 -14.78 -1.86 7.69
CA GLY A 319 -15.85 -2.56 8.39
C GLY A 319 -15.50 -3.99 8.80
N ARG A 320 -14.24 -4.24 9.20
CA ARG A 320 -13.84 -5.48 9.87
C ARG A 320 -13.18 -5.16 11.23
N PRO A 321 -13.32 -5.99 12.26
CA PRO A 321 -12.65 -5.77 13.53
C PRO A 321 -11.15 -5.99 13.42
N SER A 322 -10.36 -5.13 14.06
CA SER A 322 -8.94 -5.36 14.36
C SER A 322 -8.86 -5.89 15.79
N THR A 323 -8.64 -7.21 15.96
CA THR A 323 -8.91 -7.90 17.23
C THR A 323 -7.66 -8.25 18.02
N LEU A 324 -6.54 -8.43 17.34
CA LEU A 324 -5.30 -8.92 17.93
C LEU A 324 -4.13 -8.07 17.47
N GLY A 325 -3.10 -8.06 18.30
CA GLY A 325 -1.86 -7.41 17.95
C GLY A 325 -0.76 -7.67 18.97
N TYR A 326 0.43 -7.21 18.66
CA TYR A 326 1.55 -7.24 19.59
C TYR A 326 2.41 -5.99 19.43
N PHE A 327 3.21 -5.75 20.45
CA PHE A 327 4.19 -4.69 20.50
C PHE A 327 5.50 -5.22 21.08
N ARG A 328 6.62 -4.94 20.42
CA ARG A 328 7.97 -5.33 20.85
C ARG A 328 8.94 -4.18 20.69
N VAL A 329 9.83 -4.04 21.65
CA VAL A 329 10.94 -3.09 21.61
C VAL A 329 12.24 -3.85 21.71
N LEU A 330 13.19 -3.54 20.82
CA LEU A 330 14.55 -4.05 20.90
C LEU A 330 15.53 -3.01 20.35
N GLU A 331 16.49 -2.67 21.19
CA GLU A 331 17.70 -1.99 20.80
C GLU A 331 18.83 -2.52 21.67
N THR A 332 19.95 -2.89 21.07
CA THR A 332 21.10 -3.46 21.76
C THR A 332 22.39 -2.91 21.21
N GLN A 333 23.36 -2.75 22.07
CA GLN A 333 24.72 -2.36 21.72
C GLN A 333 25.66 -3.56 21.86
N PHE A 334 26.54 -3.72 20.90
CA PHE A 334 27.60 -4.73 20.94
C PHE A 334 28.94 -4.11 21.37
N LYS A 335 29.90 -4.97 21.75
CA LYS A 335 31.22 -4.58 22.26
C LYS A 335 32.05 -3.72 21.32
N ASP A 336 31.74 -3.75 20.01
CA ASP A 336 32.42 -2.98 18.95
C ASP A 336 31.75 -1.63 18.65
N ASN A 337 30.91 -1.12 19.56
CA ASN A 337 30.12 0.11 19.44
C ASN A 337 29.08 0.10 18.31
N LYS A 338 28.75 -1.08 17.78
CA LYS A 338 27.64 -1.21 16.85
C LYS A 338 26.33 -1.31 17.62
N ALA A 339 25.36 -0.49 17.25
CA ALA A 339 24.01 -0.56 17.76
C ALA A 339 23.11 -1.27 16.75
N PHE A 340 22.27 -2.17 17.24
CA PHE A 340 21.23 -2.84 16.46
C PHE A 340 19.87 -2.58 17.09
N GLY A 341 18.90 -2.24 16.27
CA GLY A 341 17.53 -1.98 16.70
C GLY A 341 16.59 -2.00 15.51
N PHE A 342 15.29 -1.93 15.79
CA PHE A 342 14.26 -1.77 14.78
C PHE A 342 14.06 -0.28 14.46
N HIS A 343 15.10 0.41 13.99
CA HIS A 343 14.99 1.81 13.58
C HIS A 343 14.07 1.93 12.36
N LYS A 344 14.24 1.08 11.34
CA LYS A 344 13.19 0.75 10.40
C LYS A 344 12.28 -0.26 11.09
N PRO A 345 11.04 0.12 11.43
CA PRO A 345 10.16 -0.76 12.20
C PRO A 345 9.80 -2.01 11.42
N ILE A 346 9.36 -3.04 12.12
CA ILE A 346 8.50 -4.05 11.50
C ILE A 346 7.06 -3.67 11.84
N MET A 347 6.28 -3.33 10.82
CA MET A 347 4.82 -3.22 10.91
C MET A 347 4.26 -4.48 10.26
N LEU A 348 3.62 -5.31 11.04
CA LEU A 348 2.97 -6.52 10.59
C LEU A 348 1.47 -6.24 10.44
N ALA A 349 0.96 -6.42 9.24
CA ALA A 349 -0.46 -6.45 8.94
C ALA A 349 -0.87 -7.89 8.63
N GLY A 350 -1.92 -8.36 9.25
CA GLY A 350 -2.42 -9.71 9.04
C GLY A 350 -3.92 -9.79 9.20
N GLY A 351 -4.48 -10.88 8.69
CA GLY A 351 -5.90 -11.15 8.77
C GLY A 351 -6.24 -12.62 8.70
N ILE A 352 -7.46 -12.88 9.09
CA ILE A 352 -8.10 -14.17 8.93
C ILE A 352 -9.45 -13.93 8.26
N GLY A 353 -9.74 -14.69 7.24
CA GLY A 353 -11.00 -14.64 6.52
C GLY A 353 -11.58 -16.01 6.26
N GLU A 354 -12.52 -16.02 5.37
CA GLU A 354 -13.22 -17.23 4.95
C GLU A 354 -13.32 -17.32 3.43
N ILE A 355 -13.28 -18.54 2.90
CA ILE A 355 -13.47 -18.81 1.49
C ILE A 355 -14.34 -20.08 1.33
N ARG A 356 -15.26 -20.06 0.37
CA ARG A 356 -16.02 -21.26 0.03
C ARG A 356 -15.11 -22.32 -0.58
N ASP A 357 -15.36 -23.57 -0.28
CA ASP A 357 -14.56 -24.69 -0.80
C ASP A 357 -14.51 -24.70 -2.34
N THR A 358 -15.60 -24.30 -2.99
CA THR A 358 -15.70 -24.16 -4.45
C THR A 358 -14.87 -23.01 -5.04
N ASN A 359 -14.38 -22.09 -4.20
CA ASN A 359 -13.64 -20.90 -4.62
C ASN A 359 -12.14 -20.95 -4.27
N ASN A 360 -11.67 -22.08 -3.73
CA ASN A 360 -10.28 -22.20 -3.24
C ASN A 360 -9.20 -21.92 -4.29
N PHE A 361 -9.49 -22.14 -5.56
CA PHE A 361 -8.48 -22.03 -6.63
C PHE A 361 -8.96 -21.16 -7.78
N LYS A 362 -8.03 -20.40 -8.33
CA LYS A 362 -8.18 -19.64 -9.57
C LYS A 362 -8.23 -20.60 -10.76
N GLU A 363 -9.09 -20.31 -11.72
CA GLU A 363 -9.20 -21.10 -12.97
C GLU A 363 -8.22 -20.58 -14.04
N VAL A 364 -8.02 -21.40 -15.04
CA VAL A 364 -7.26 -20.99 -16.24
C VAL A 364 -8.16 -20.10 -17.08
N ILE A 365 -7.65 -18.91 -17.44
CA ILE A 365 -8.38 -17.94 -18.26
C ILE A 365 -8.23 -18.31 -19.74
N ASP A 366 -9.35 -18.48 -20.41
CA ASP A 366 -9.43 -18.69 -21.86
C ASP A 366 -9.71 -17.39 -22.62
N ALA A 367 -9.70 -17.49 -23.96
CA ALA A 367 -10.14 -16.40 -24.82
C ALA A 367 -11.63 -16.07 -24.53
N ASP A 368 -12.01 -14.80 -24.75
CA ASP A 368 -13.37 -14.27 -24.57
C ASP A 368 -13.82 -14.01 -23.12
N TYR A 369 -12.95 -14.23 -22.12
CA TYR A 369 -13.22 -13.75 -20.75
C TYR A 369 -13.14 -12.22 -20.69
N LEU A 370 -13.99 -11.63 -19.86
CA LEU A 370 -13.99 -10.19 -19.60
C LEU A 370 -12.98 -9.83 -18.52
N VAL A 371 -12.14 -8.84 -18.79
CA VAL A 371 -11.27 -8.23 -17.78
C VAL A 371 -12.00 -7.06 -17.14
N VAL A 372 -12.21 -7.13 -15.82
CA VAL A 372 -12.88 -6.09 -15.05
C VAL A 372 -11.90 -5.50 -14.05
N VAL A 373 -11.76 -4.18 -14.04
CA VAL A 373 -10.95 -3.45 -13.06
C VAL A 373 -11.90 -2.83 -12.03
N LEU A 374 -11.73 -3.23 -10.76
CA LEU A 374 -12.48 -2.69 -9.63
C LEU A 374 -11.58 -1.75 -8.83
N GLY A 375 -12.04 -0.54 -8.55
CA GLY A 375 -11.32 0.41 -7.73
C GLY A 375 -11.66 1.85 -8.02
N GLY A 376 -10.92 2.74 -7.38
CA GLY A 376 -10.97 4.18 -7.58
C GLY A 376 -10.09 4.65 -8.75
N PRO A 377 -9.89 5.97 -8.87
CA PRO A 377 -9.03 6.55 -9.91
C PRO A 377 -7.58 6.09 -9.73
N ALA A 378 -6.94 5.73 -10.83
CA ALA A 378 -5.52 5.42 -10.84
C ALA A 378 -4.68 6.68 -10.60
N MET A 379 -3.74 6.61 -9.66
CA MET A 379 -2.82 7.68 -9.31
C MET A 379 -1.38 7.18 -9.35
N LEU A 380 -0.43 8.07 -9.67
CA LEU A 380 1.01 7.71 -9.69
C LEU A 380 1.60 7.56 -8.28
N ILE A 381 0.93 8.04 -7.25
CA ILE A 381 1.38 7.97 -5.86
C ILE A 381 1.40 6.52 -5.38
N GLY A 382 2.51 6.12 -4.77
CA GLY A 382 2.74 4.74 -4.35
C GLY A 382 3.29 3.83 -5.44
N LEU A 383 3.37 4.28 -6.69
CA LEU A 383 3.83 3.48 -7.82
C LEU A 383 5.25 2.92 -7.62
N GLY A 384 6.15 3.68 -7.00
CA GLY A 384 7.53 3.27 -6.70
C GLY A 384 7.70 2.44 -5.41
N GLY A 385 6.62 2.08 -4.71
CA GLY A 385 6.69 1.47 -3.38
C GLY A 385 7.43 0.13 -3.33
N GLY A 386 7.27 -0.71 -4.34
CA GLY A 386 7.99 -1.97 -4.46
C GLY A 386 9.51 -1.78 -4.59
N ALA A 387 9.97 -0.87 -5.45
CA ALA A 387 11.38 -0.53 -5.60
C ALA A 387 11.95 0.12 -4.34
N ALA A 388 11.22 1.05 -3.72
CA ALA A 388 11.62 1.73 -2.49
C ALA A 388 11.85 0.75 -1.32
N SER A 389 11.13 -0.37 -1.27
CA SER A 389 11.34 -1.41 -0.26
C SER A 389 12.69 -2.11 -0.36
N SER A 390 13.33 -2.08 -1.53
CA SER A 390 14.64 -2.68 -1.79
C SER A 390 15.82 -1.80 -1.38
N VAL A 391 15.58 -0.52 -1.08
CA VAL A 391 16.64 0.44 -0.70
C VAL A 391 16.92 0.35 0.80
N SER A 392 18.19 0.46 1.16
CA SER A 392 18.59 0.59 2.57
C SER A 392 18.03 1.87 3.18
N SER A 393 17.62 1.80 4.45
CA SER A 393 17.05 2.95 5.14
C SER A 393 18.03 4.13 5.16
N GLY A 394 17.62 5.25 4.58
CA GLY A 394 18.42 6.47 4.57
C GLY A 394 19.21 6.74 3.28
N GLU A 395 19.12 5.89 2.26
CA GLU A 395 19.86 6.06 0.99
C GLU A 395 19.03 6.68 -0.15
N SER A 396 17.69 6.68 -0.06
CA SER A 396 16.82 7.28 -1.08
C SER A 396 16.61 8.79 -0.89
N ASP A 397 16.14 9.47 -1.93
CA ASP A 397 15.71 10.86 -1.87
C ASP A 397 14.42 11.00 -1.03
N LEU A 398 14.29 12.09 -0.26
CA LEU A 398 13.16 12.33 0.63
C LEU A 398 11.81 12.40 -0.13
N GLU A 399 11.81 13.07 -1.28
CA GLU A 399 10.59 13.20 -2.08
C GLU A 399 10.17 11.87 -2.72
N LEU A 400 11.14 11.04 -3.10
CA LEU A 400 10.89 9.66 -3.57
C LEU A 400 10.35 8.77 -2.46
N ASP A 401 10.87 8.90 -1.24
CA ASP A 401 10.35 8.17 -0.07
C ASP A 401 8.88 8.52 0.17
N PHE A 402 8.53 9.80 0.21
CA PHE A 402 7.15 10.24 0.39
C PHE A 402 6.24 9.84 -0.79
N ALA A 403 6.73 9.90 -2.02
CA ALA A 403 5.98 9.48 -3.20
C ALA A 403 5.76 7.96 -3.27
N SER A 404 6.58 7.17 -2.58
CA SER A 404 6.47 5.71 -2.53
C SER A 404 5.36 5.20 -1.60
N VAL A 405 4.91 6.02 -0.64
CA VAL A 405 3.83 5.63 0.29
C VAL A 405 2.48 5.77 -0.41
N GLN A 406 1.72 4.70 -0.43
CA GLN A 406 0.36 4.67 -0.98
C GLN A 406 -0.58 5.57 -0.18
N ARG A 407 -1.75 5.87 -0.76
CA ARG A 407 -2.86 6.57 -0.08
C ARG A 407 -3.96 5.59 0.21
N ASP A 408 -4.50 5.69 1.41
CA ASP A 408 -5.60 4.84 1.85
C ASP A 408 -6.95 5.30 1.27
N ASN A 409 -7.80 4.33 0.96
CA ASN A 409 -9.21 4.54 0.63
C ASN A 409 -10.00 3.29 1.02
N ALA A 410 -10.17 3.10 2.32
CA ALA A 410 -10.80 1.92 2.89
C ALA A 410 -12.26 1.75 2.44
N GLU A 411 -12.97 2.85 2.23
CA GLU A 411 -14.35 2.83 1.75
C GLU A 411 -14.45 2.30 0.31
N MET A 412 -13.56 2.74 -0.57
CA MET A 412 -13.49 2.21 -1.94
C MET A 412 -13.14 0.73 -1.95
N GLU A 413 -12.19 0.32 -1.12
CA GLU A 413 -11.80 -1.09 -0.99
C GLU A 413 -12.96 -1.94 -0.47
N ARG A 414 -13.75 -1.41 0.47
CA ARG A 414 -14.99 -2.07 0.91
C ARG A 414 -15.99 -2.23 -0.22
N ARG A 415 -16.19 -1.24 -1.07
CA ARG A 415 -17.08 -1.34 -2.24
C ARG A 415 -16.62 -2.44 -3.20
N CYS A 416 -15.32 -2.53 -3.46
CA CYS A 416 -14.75 -3.61 -4.27
C CYS A 416 -15.01 -4.98 -3.63
N GLN A 417 -14.80 -5.10 -2.33
CA GLN A 417 -15.04 -6.34 -1.58
C GLN A 417 -16.52 -6.76 -1.60
N GLU A 418 -17.45 -5.82 -1.57
CA GLU A 418 -18.89 -6.16 -1.69
C GLU A 418 -19.24 -6.76 -3.07
N VAL A 419 -18.61 -6.29 -4.14
CA VAL A 419 -18.77 -6.91 -5.47
C VAL A 419 -18.22 -8.34 -5.47
N ILE A 420 -17.01 -8.53 -4.90
CA ILE A 420 -16.39 -9.85 -4.76
C ILE A 420 -17.29 -10.79 -3.93
N ASN A 421 -17.79 -10.31 -2.80
CA ASN A 421 -18.69 -11.06 -1.92
C ASN A 421 -19.96 -11.48 -2.66
N ALA A 422 -20.59 -10.57 -3.42
CA ALA A 422 -21.79 -10.87 -4.18
C ALA A 422 -21.54 -11.97 -5.23
N CYS A 423 -20.44 -11.89 -5.97
CA CYS A 423 -20.06 -12.92 -6.93
C CYS A 423 -19.74 -14.26 -6.26
N SER A 424 -19.01 -14.24 -5.15
CA SER A 424 -18.59 -15.47 -4.45
C SER A 424 -19.75 -16.19 -3.75
N MET A 425 -20.87 -15.51 -3.46
CA MET A 425 -22.07 -16.09 -2.86
C MET A 425 -23.02 -16.74 -3.89
N MET A 426 -22.81 -16.55 -5.18
CA MET A 426 -23.60 -17.22 -6.22
C MET A 426 -23.32 -18.72 -6.23
N ASP A 427 -24.27 -19.54 -6.68
CA ASP A 427 -24.08 -20.99 -6.84
C ASP A 427 -22.92 -21.31 -7.78
N SER A 428 -22.75 -20.51 -8.84
CA SER A 428 -21.57 -20.47 -9.69
C SER A 428 -20.99 -19.06 -9.66
N SER A 429 -19.77 -18.92 -9.17
CA SER A 429 -19.09 -17.61 -9.15
C SER A 429 -18.91 -17.09 -10.57
N LEU A 430 -19.13 -15.78 -10.75
CA LEU A 430 -18.77 -15.08 -12.00
C LEU A 430 -17.28 -14.79 -12.10
N ILE A 431 -16.53 -14.94 -10.99
CA ILE A 431 -15.08 -14.72 -10.94
C ILE A 431 -14.40 -16.06 -11.18
N GLU A 432 -13.64 -16.14 -12.27
CA GLU A 432 -12.80 -17.29 -12.57
C GLU A 432 -11.36 -17.07 -12.11
N PHE A 433 -10.90 -15.82 -12.19
CA PHE A 433 -9.58 -15.40 -11.76
C PHE A 433 -9.66 -13.99 -11.19
N ILE A 434 -9.02 -13.74 -10.07
CA ILE A 434 -8.90 -12.42 -9.46
C ILE A 434 -7.47 -12.19 -9.00
N HIS A 435 -6.99 -10.97 -9.17
CA HIS A 435 -5.70 -10.53 -8.66
C HIS A 435 -5.85 -9.11 -8.14
N ASP A 436 -5.17 -8.80 -7.05
CA ASP A 436 -5.12 -7.44 -6.54
C ASP A 436 -4.12 -6.58 -7.33
N VAL A 437 -4.28 -5.26 -7.24
CA VAL A 437 -3.37 -4.28 -7.83
C VAL A 437 -2.72 -3.49 -6.70
N GLY A 438 -1.49 -3.84 -6.38
CA GLY A 438 -0.69 -3.21 -5.33
C GLY A 438 0.36 -2.24 -5.86
N ALA A 439 1.54 -2.22 -5.23
CA ALA A 439 2.70 -1.46 -5.69
C ALA A 439 3.09 -1.86 -7.11
N GLY A 440 3.34 -0.88 -7.97
CA GLY A 440 3.59 -1.10 -9.40
C GLY A 440 2.35 -0.94 -10.30
N GLY A 441 1.15 -0.86 -9.71
CA GLY A 441 -0.10 -0.63 -10.45
C GLY A 441 -0.44 -1.78 -11.41
N LEU A 442 -1.17 -1.46 -12.49
CA LEU A 442 -1.63 -2.43 -13.48
C LEU A 442 -0.51 -3.11 -14.27
N SER A 443 0.73 -2.66 -14.13
CA SER A 443 1.89 -3.22 -14.82
C SER A 443 2.57 -4.36 -14.06
N ASN A 444 2.15 -4.62 -12.84
CA ASN A 444 2.77 -5.60 -11.95
C ASN A 444 2.00 -6.91 -11.92
#